data_a73eb6f7829963ec06b564fbae28bcf2
#
_entry.id   a73eb6f7829963ec06b564fbae28bcf2
#
_cell.length_a   1.000
_cell.length_b   1.000
_cell.length_c   1.000
_cell.angle_alpha   90.00
_cell.angle_beta   90.00
_cell.angle_gamma   90.00
#
_symmetry.space_group_name_H-M   'P 1'
#
loop_
_entity.id
_entity.type
_entity.pdbx_description
1 polymer ?
#
loop_
_entity_poly.entity_id
_entity_poly.type
_entity_poly.pdbx_seq_one_letter_code
_entity_poly.pdbx_strand_id
1 'polypeptide(L)'
;ISAKAQRSLDWEITIMATPQTVKLVEVGPRDGLQNESATVSTADKISLINNLAAAGVSYIEAGSFVSPRSVPQMADSDQVFAGLSFQSGITYAALTPNLKGFERAVQAGATEVAVFASASEGFSQKNINCSVADSLIRFQPVMDAAREHKMAVRGYVSCVVGCPYDGEVAPSQTRSVSQALFEMGCYEVSLGDTIGVG
;
A
#
# COMPACT_ATOMS: atom_id res chain seq x y z
N ILE A 1 -55.89 21.50 11.24
CA ILE A 1 -54.49 21.95 11.10
C ILE A 1 -53.62 20.75 11.36
N SER A 2 -52.95 20.34 10.32
CA SER A 2 -52.18 19.10 10.13
C SER A 2 -50.98 19.00 11.07
N ALA A 3 -50.89 17.90 11.79
CA ALA A 3 -49.68 17.45 12.45
C ALA A 3 -48.76 16.84 11.41
N LYS A 4 -47.84 17.62 10.86
CA LYS A 4 -46.74 17.11 10.02
C LYS A 4 -45.64 16.57 10.91
N ALA A 5 -45.50 15.27 10.78
CA ALA A 5 -44.38 14.40 11.13
C ALA A 5 -43.08 15.10 11.50
N GLN A 6 -42.73 15.03 12.76
CA GLN A 6 -41.39 15.10 13.31
C GLN A 6 -40.77 13.71 13.11
N ARG A 7 -40.13 13.48 11.96
CA ARG A 7 -39.25 12.33 11.83
C ARG A 7 -37.99 12.66 12.62
N SER A 8 -37.90 12.10 13.82
CA SER A 8 -36.64 11.97 14.54
C SER A 8 -35.70 11.21 13.60
N LEU A 9 -34.60 11.85 13.25
CA LEU A 9 -33.44 11.21 12.69
C LEU A 9 -32.80 10.42 13.85
N ASP A 10 -33.35 9.25 14.13
CA ASP A 10 -32.67 8.27 14.95
C ASP A 10 -31.45 7.80 14.17
N TRP A 11 -30.33 8.48 14.39
CA TRP A 11 -29.02 7.92 14.11
C TRP A 11 -28.85 6.74 15.07
N GLU A 12 -29.29 5.56 14.66
CA GLU A 12 -28.78 4.35 15.26
C GLU A 12 -27.27 4.36 15.03
N ILE A 13 -26.54 4.84 16.02
CA ILE A 13 -25.11 4.57 16.14
C ILE A 13 -25.06 3.05 16.30
N THR A 14 -24.95 2.34 15.18
CA THR A 14 -24.52 0.94 15.19
C THR A 14 -23.16 0.99 15.85
N ILE A 15 -23.08 0.69 17.12
CA ILE A 15 -21.80 0.46 17.81
C ILE A 15 -21.20 -0.72 17.09
N MET A 16 -20.37 -0.44 16.09
CA MET A 16 -19.58 -1.47 15.45
C MET A 16 -18.73 -2.08 16.56
N ALA A 17 -18.96 -3.36 16.83
CA ALA A 17 -18.17 -4.06 17.83
C ALA A 17 -16.69 -3.88 17.49
N THR A 18 -15.91 -3.45 18.45
CA THR A 18 -14.45 -3.31 18.29
C THR A 18 -13.90 -4.64 17.80
N PRO A 19 -13.13 -4.68 16.71
CA PRO A 19 -12.53 -5.90 16.24
C PRO A 19 -11.75 -6.59 17.35
N GLN A 20 -11.94 -7.90 17.52
CA GLN A 20 -11.23 -8.67 18.54
C GLN A 20 -9.78 -9.00 18.14
N THR A 21 -9.48 -8.87 16.85
CA THR A 21 -8.15 -9.11 16.28
C THR A 21 -7.83 -8.03 15.26
N VAL A 22 -6.56 -7.76 15.09
CA VAL A 22 -6.04 -6.85 14.05
C VAL A 22 -5.04 -7.61 13.18
N LYS A 23 -5.00 -7.28 11.90
CA LYS A 23 -3.96 -7.73 10.97
C LYS A 23 -2.77 -6.78 11.11
N LEU A 24 -1.63 -7.32 11.49
CA LEU A 24 -0.37 -6.57 11.44
C LEU A 24 0.21 -6.68 10.02
N VAL A 25 0.45 -5.54 9.40
CA VAL A 25 1.13 -5.44 8.10
C VAL A 25 2.49 -4.81 8.33
N GLU A 26 3.53 -5.62 8.21
CA GLU A 26 4.90 -5.20 8.43
C GLU A 26 5.49 -4.63 7.13
N VAL A 27 5.81 -3.36 7.12
CA VAL A 27 6.37 -2.65 5.97
C VAL A 27 7.81 -2.18 6.19
N GLY A 28 8.40 -2.46 7.33
CA GLY A 28 9.77 -2.08 7.69
C GLY A 28 10.81 -2.54 6.67
N PRO A 29 10.77 -3.80 6.17
CA PRO A 29 11.72 -4.27 5.17
C PRO A 29 11.64 -3.53 3.82
N ARG A 30 10.50 -2.94 3.50
CA ARG A 30 10.34 -2.11 2.31
C ARG A 30 10.36 -0.63 2.66
N ASP A 31 9.34 -0.11 3.32
CA ASP A 31 9.14 1.33 3.55
C ASP A 31 10.19 1.87 4.54
N GLY A 32 10.45 1.15 5.61
CA GLY A 32 11.47 1.52 6.58
C GLY A 32 12.85 1.60 5.92
N LEU A 33 13.31 0.52 5.33
CA LEU A 33 14.65 0.46 4.71
C LEU A 33 14.79 1.37 3.47
N GLN A 34 13.70 1.66 2.78
CA GLN A 34 13.70 2.59 1.64
C GLN A 34 14.15 4.01 2.05
N ASN A 35 13.84 4.41 3.29
CA ASN A 35 14.13 5.74 3.80
C ASN A 35 15.48 5.83 4.55
N GLU A 36 16.18 4.72 4.70
CA GLU A 36 17.50 4.71 5.33
C GLU A 36 18.57 5.33 4.42
N SER A 37 19.48 6.09 5.02
CA SER A 37 20.61 6.70 4.30
C SER A 37 21.67 5.68 3.90
N ALA A 38 21.83 4.61 4.70
CA ALA A 38 22.77 3.53 4.46
C ALA A 38 22.11 2.41 3.64
N THR A 39 22.84 1.87 2.68
CA THR A 39 22.38 0.68 1.96
C THR A 39 22.56 -0.56 2.84
N VAL A 40 21.45 -1.22 3.15
CA VAL A 40 21.45 -2.51 3.86
C VAL A 40 21.74 -3.62 2.87
N SER A 41 22.60 -4.58 3.25
CA SER A 41 22.96 -5.69 2.36
C SER A 41 21.74 -6.60 2.06
N THR A 42 21.75 -7.26 0.91
CA THR A 42 20.72 -8.24 0.53
C THR A 42 20.60 -9.34 1.58
N ALA A 43 21.72 -9.82 2.13
CA ALA A 43 21.75 -10.86 3.16
C ALA A 43 21.06 -10.40 4.46
N ASP A 44 21.29 -9.16 4.89
CA ASP A 44 20.66 -8.60 6.09
C ASP A 44 19.15 -8.39 5.88
N LYS A 45 18.72 -7.95 4.69
CA LYS A 45 17.29 -7.85 4.34
C LYS A 45 16.60 -9.21 4.40
N ILE A 46 17.20 -10.25 3.80
CA ILE A 46 16.70 -11.62 3.86
C ILE A 46 16.62 -12.11 5.31
N SER A 47 17.65 -11.86 6.10
CA SER A 47 17.67 -12.23 7.52
C SER A 47 16.56 -11.53 8.31
N LEU A 48 16.37 -10.23 8.09
CA LEU A 48 15.29 -9.46 8.72
C LEU A 48 13.92 -10.06 8.41
N ILE A 49 13.63 -10.29 7.12
CA ILE A 49 12.34 -10.81 6.67
C ILE A 49 12.08 -12.22 7.23
N ASN A 50 13.08 -13.12 7.19
CA ASN A 50 12.96 -14.46 7.75
C ASN A 50 12.76 -14.43 9.28
N ASN A 51 13.39 -13.51 10.00
CA ASN A 51 13.21 -13.35 11.43
C ASN A 51 11.81 -12.81 11.78
N LEU A 52 11.29 -11.87 11.01
CA LEU A 52 9.91 -11.37 11.15
C LEU A 52 8.90 -12.51 10.94
N ALA A 53 9.10 -13.32 9.90
CA ALA A 53 8.29 -14.50 9.64
C ALA A 53 8.35 -15.49 10.81
N ALA A 54 9.55 -15.79 11.31
CA ALA A 54 9.75 -16.67 12.47
C ALA A 54 9.14 -16.11 13.76
N ALA A 55 9.06 -14.80 13.91
CA ALA A 55 8.38 -14.13 15.03
C ALA A 55 6.85 -14.14 14.95
N GLY A 56 6.29 -14.71 13.87
CA GLY A 56 4.83 -14.85 13.69
C GLY A 56 4.16 -13.71 12.94
N VAL A 57 4.91 -12.83 12.27
CA VAL A 57 4.35 -11.82 11.38
C VAL A 57 3.79 -12.51 10.14
N SER A 58 2.49 -12.39 9.91
CA SER A 58 1.79 -13.10 8.83
C SER A 58 1.70 -12.31 7.52
N TYR A 59 2.06 -11.03 7.51
CA TYR A 59 2.09 -10.20 6.32
C TYR A 59 3.33 -9.30 6.34
N ILE A 60 4.20 -9.45 5.34
CA ILE A 60 5.47 -8.72 5.24
C ILE A 60 5.59 -8.13 3.84
N GLU A 61 5.73 -6.81 3.74
CA GLU A 61 6.09 -6.17 2.49
C GLU A 61 7.61 -6.25 2.31
N ALA A 62 8.04 -7.25 1.55
CA ALA A 62 9.44 -7.69 1.51
C ALA A 62 10.32 -6.89 0.55
N GLY A 63 9.73 -6.07 -0.32
CA GLY A 63 10.52 -5.26 -1.26
C GLY A 63 9.65 -4.45 -2.22
N SER A 64 10.30 -3.81 -3.17
CA SER A 64 9.67 -2.93 -4.14
C SER A 64 10.29 -3.10 -5.53
N PHE A 65 9.45 -3.20 -6.55
CA PHE A 65 9.86 -3.29 -7.95
C PHE A 65 9.77 -1.95 -8.68
N VAL A 66 10.09 -0.88 -7.97
CA VAL A 66 10.28 0.47 -8.53
C VAL A 66 11.60 0.57 -9.30
N SER A 67 11.80 1.70 -10.00
CA SER A 67 13.06 1.96 -10.67
C SER A 67 14.24 2.04 -9.67
N PRO A 68 15.31 1.27 -9.85
CA PRO A 68 16.51 1.38 -9.02
C PRO A 68 17.15 2.78 -9.01
N ARG A 69 16.90 3.58 -10.05
CA ARG A 69 17.35 4.98 -10.10
C ARG A 69 16.58 5.87 -9.14
N SER A 70 15.30 5.54 -8.89
CA SER A 70 14.45 6.30 -7.98
C SER A 70 14.63 5.87 -6.54
N VAL A 71 14.79 4.55 -6.31
CA VAL A 71 14.94 3.95 -4.97
C VAL A 71 16.08 2.93 -5.00
N PRO A 72 17.34 3.38 -4.87
CA PRO A 72 18.51 2.49 -4.90
C PRO A 72 18.48 1.41 -3.82
N GLN A 73 17.92 1.72 -2.63
CA GLN A 73 17.82 0.78 -1.51
C GLN A 73 16.98 -0.47 -1.83
N MET A 74 16.08 -0.38 -2.82
CA MET A 74 15.22 -1.49 -3.26
C MET A 74 15.68 -2.14 -4.56
N ALA A 75 16.87 -1.79 -5.06
CA ALA A 75 17.39 -2.26 -6.34
C ALA A 75 17.59 -3.79 -6.41
N ASP A 76 17.80 -4.41 -5.26
CA ASP A 76 18.07 -5.84 -5.08
C ASP A 76 16.82 -6.67 -4.70
N SER A 77 15.61 -6.13 -4.85
CA SER A 77 14.37 -6.82 -4.46
C SER A 77 14.22 -8.20 -5.12
N ASP A 78 14.65 -8.38 -6.38
CA ASP A 78 14.64 -9.70 -7.03
C ASP A 78 15.51 -10.72 -6.26
N GLN A 79 16.70 -10.30 -5.80
CA GLN A 79 17.64 -11.14 -5.06
C GLN A 79 17.13 -11.41 -3.63
N VAL A 80 16.51 -10.40 -3.00
CA VAL A 80 15.87 -10.56 -1.69
C VAL A 80 14.81 -11.65 -1.78
N PHE A 81 13.84 -11.52 -2.69
CA PHE A 81 12.78 -12.52 -2.86
C PHE A 81 13.33 -13.92 -3.17
N ALA A 82 14.34 -14.02 -4.05
CA ALA A 82 14.98 -15.30 -4.39
C ALA A 82 15.68 -15.98 -3.18
N GLY A 83 16.09 -15.21 -2.18
CA GLY A 83 16.74 -15.73 -0.96
C GLY A 83 15.78 -15.97 0.20
N LEU A 84 14.49 -15.66 0.09
CA LEU A 84 13.54 -15.87 1.17
C LEU A 84 13.19 -17.34 1.38
N SER A 85 13.01 -17.70 2.64
CA SER A 85 12.43 -18.98 3.05
C SER A 85 10.92 -18.83 3.17
N PHE A 86 10.21 -18.95 2.05
CA PHE A 86 8.75 -18.81 2.01
C PHE A 86 8.06 -19.81 2.94
N GLN A 87 7.24 -19.30 3.86
CA GLN A 87 6.50 -20.10 4.82
C GLN A 87 5.01 -20.08 4.48
N SER A 88 4.33 -21.21 4.63
CA SER A 88 2.89 -21.31 4.45
C SER A 88 2.15 -20.40 5.45
N GLY A 89 1.12 -19.71 4.99
CA GLY A 89 0.31 -18.82 5.82
C GLY A 89 0.90 -17.42 6.00
N ILE A 90 2.06 -17.13 5.40
CA ILE A 90 2.65 -15.78 5.38
C ILE A 90 2.49 -15.17 3.99
N THR A 91 2.03 -13.94 3.94
CA THR A 91 2.00 -13.11 2.74
C THR A 91 3.33 -12.36 2.60
N TYR A 92 4.02 -12.58 1.49
CA TYR A 92 5.20 -11.83 1.08
C TYR A 92 4.82 -10.88 -0.05
N ALA A 93 4.51 -9.64 0.32
CA ALA A 93 4.02 -8.64 -0.60
C ALA A 93 5.15 -7.81 -1.23
N ALA A 94 4.88 -7.24 -2.40
CA ALA A 94 5.79 -6.33 -3.09
C ALA A 94 5.08 -5.08 -3.60
N LEU A 95 5.72 -3.92 -3.44
CA LEU A 95 5.24 -2.67 -4.02
C LEU A 95 5.55 -2.62 -5.52
N THR A 96 4.54 -2.33 -6.35
CA THR A 96 4.67 -2.30 -7.81
C THR A 96 4.12 -1.00 -8.39
N PRO A 97 4.95 -0.24 -9.15
CA PRO A 97 4.55 1.07 -9.69
C PRO A 97 3.83 0.99 -11.04
N ASN A 98 3.92 -0.15 -11.73
CA ASN A 98 3.41 -0.35 -13.09
C ASN A 98 3.47 -1.84 -13.47
N LEU A 99 2.96 -2.17 -14.67
CA LEU A 99 2.92 -3.54 -15.17
C LEU A 99 4.31 -4.23 -15.19
N LYS A 100 5.37 -3.55 -15.61
CA LYS A 100 6.72 -4.12 -15.61
C LYS A 100 7.20 -4.48 -14.20
N GLY A 101 6.89 -3.64 -13.20
CA GLY A 101 7.17 -3.94 -11.80
C GLY A 101 6.36 -5.14 -11.31
N PHE A 102 5.09 -5.23 -11.69
CA PHE A 102 4.22 -6.36 -11.39
C PHE A 102 4.77 -7.68 -11.94
N GLU A 103 5.13 -7.72 -13.23
CA GLU A 103 5.70 -8.91 -13.87
C GLU A 103 6.97 -9.40 -13.16
N ARG A 104 7.85 -8.47 -12.77
CA ARG A 104 9.05 -8.80 -11.98
C ARG A 104 8.69 -9.34 -10.59
N ALA A 105 7.70 -8.77 -9.92
CA ALA A 105 7.24 -9.24 -8.61
C ALA A 105 6.70 -10.67 -8.70
N VAL A 106 5.90 -10.97 -9.73
CA VAL A 106 5.40 -12.33 -10.01
C VAL A 106 6.54 -13.31 -10.25
N GLN A 107 7.50 -12.95 -11.10
CA GLN A 107 8.68 -13.79 -11.39
C GLN A 107 9.54 -14.03 -10.15
N ALA A 108 9.62 -13.06 -9.26
CA ALA A 108 10.38 -13.18 -8.00
C ALA A 108 9.65 -14.01 -6.94
N GLY A 109 8.37 -14.34 -7.13
CA GLY A 109 7.58 -15.15 -6.21
C GLY A 109 6.81 -14.35 -5.17
N ALA A 110 6.58 -13.05 -5.38
CA ALA A 110 5.67 -12.28 -4.52
C ALA A 110 4.28 -12.93 -4.50
N THR A 111 3.68 -13.06 -3.31
CA THR A 111 2.37 -13.68 -3.14
C THR A 111 1.22 -12.68 -3.19
N GLU A 112 1.55 -11.40 -3.08
CA GLU A 112 0.63 -10.26 -3.19
C GLU A 112 1.39 -9.04 -3.71
N VAL A 113 0.71 -8.11 -4.33
CA VAL A 113 1.31 -6.83 -4.73
C VAL A 113 0.55 -5.65 -4.15
N ALA A 114 1.23 -4.51 -4.08
CA ALA A 114 0.62 -3.26 -3.69
C ALA A 114 0.83 -2.18 -4.76
N VAL A 115 -0.19 -1.35 -4.95
CA VAL A 115 -0.14 -0.09 -5.70
C VAL A 115 -0.28 1.08 -4.74
N PHE A 116 0.12 2.28 -5.15
CA PHE A 116 0.18 3.43 -4.25
C PHE A 116 -0.22 4.73 -4.94
N ALA A 117 -1.24 5.37 -4.40
CA ALA A 117 -1.71 6.67 -4.81
C ALA A 117 -1.51 7.70 -3.68
N SER A 118 -1.92 8.93 -3.90
CA SER A 118 -1.90 9.99 -2.89
C SER A 118 -3.23 10.73 -2.86
N ALA A 119 -3.62 11.21 -1.70
CA ALA A 119 -4.74 12.13 -1.56
C ALA A 119 -4.36 13.58 -1.93
N SER A 120 -3.08 13.87 -2.20
CA SER A 120 -2.53 15.18 -2.54
C SER A 120 -1.91 15.19 -3.94
N GLU A 121 -2.26 16.18 -4.75
CA GLU A 121 -1.68 16.38 -6.07
C GLU A 121 -0.20 16.76 -6.00
N GLY A 122 0.18 17.66 -5.10
CA GLY A 122 1.59 18.06 -4.93
C GLY A 122 2.48 16.89 -4.55
N PHE A 123 1.99 15.98 -3.68
CA PHE A 123 2.74 14.77 -3.34
C PHE A 123 2.82 13.80 -4.51
N SER A 124 1.72 13.60 -5.24
CA SER A 124 1.72 12.74 -6.43
C SER A 124 2.73 13.22 -7.47
N GLN A 125 2.73 14.51 -7.78
CA GLN A 125 3.70 15.13 -8.71
C GLN A 125 5.14 14.93 -8.25
N LYS A 126 5.44 15.13 -6.98
CA LYS A 126 6.81 15.01 -6.44
C LYS A 126 7.28 13.57 -6.34
N ASN A 127 6.38 12.66 -5.95
CA ASN A 127 6.73 11.26 -5.68
C ASN A 127 6.80 10.40 -6.95
N ILE A 128 5.84 10.57 -7.87
CA ILE A 128 5.70 9.72 -9.06
C ILE A 128 5.55 10.49 -10.38
N ASN A 129 5.76 11.79 -10.34
CA ASN A 129 5.75 12.70 -11.51
C ASN A 129 4.49 12.55 -12.37
N CYS A 130 3.32 12.51 -11.75
CA CYS A 130 2.02 12.54 -12.43
C CYS A 130 0.91 13.03 -11.48
N SER A 131 -0.25 13.39 -12.05
CA SER A 131 -1.44 13.71 -11.28
C SER A 131 -1.98 12.48 -10.53
N VAL A 132 -2.82 12.70 -9.54
CA VAL A 132 -3.53 11.62 -8.85
C VAL A 132 -4.36 10.81 -9.86
N ALA A 133 -5.09 11.49 -10.75
CA ALA A 133 -5.88 10.84 -11.79
C ALA A 133 -5.03 9.97 -12.73
N ASP A 134 -3.90 10.49 -13.22
CA ASP A 134 -2.99 9.74 -14.09
C ASP A 134 -2.36 8.55 -13.35
N SER A 135 -2.12 8.64 -12.05
CA SER A 135 -1.61 7.54 -11.24
C SER A 135 -2.58 6.36 -11.23
N LEU A 136 -3.87 6.62 -11.05
CA LEU A 136 -4.92 5.60 -11.10
C LEU A 136 -5.00 4.94 -12.49
N ILE A 137 -4.95 5.74 -13.57
CA ILE A 137 -4.89 5.19 -14.94
C ILE A 137 -3.67 4.29 -15.13
N ARG A 138 -2.52 4.69 -14.61
CA ARG A 138 -1.26 3.93 -14.69
C ARG A 138 -1.33 2.57 -13.97
N PHE A 139 -2.15 2.44 -12.93
CA PHE A 139 -2.34 1.19 -12.21
C PHE A 139 -3.31 0.22 -12.88
N GLN A 140 -4.16 0.67 -13.81
CA GLN A 140 -5.14 -0.20 -14.45
C GLN A 140 -4.50 -1.46 -15.10
N PRO A 141 -3.38 -1.39 -15.84
CA PRO A 141 -2.72 -2.58 -16.37
C PRO A 141 -2.21 -3.54 -15.27
N VAL A 142 -1.82 -3.01 -14.10
CA VAL A 142 -1.44 -3.84 -12.94
C VAL A 142 -2.63 -4.61 -12.42
N MET A 143 -3.78 -3.93 -12.26
CA MET A 143 -5.02 -4.55 -11.78
C MET A 143 -5.52 -5.64 -12.73
N ASP A 144 -5.43 -5.41 -14.04
CA ASP A 144 -5.85 -6.37 -15.05
C ASP A 144 -4.95 -7.62 -15.01
N ALA A 145 -3.62 -7.44 -15.00
CA ALA A 145 -2.68 -8.54 -14.88
C ALA A 145 -2.82 -9.29 -13.54
N ALA A 146 -3.02 -8.58 -12.43
CA ALA A 146 -3.24 -9.22 -11.12
C ALA A 146 -4.50 -10.09 -11.12
N ARG A 147 -5.57 -9.67 -11.80
CA ARG A 147 -6.79 -10.46 -11.96
C ARG A 147 -6.53 -11.75 -12.76
N GLU A 148 -5.76 -11.66 -13.86
CA GLU A 148 -5.36 -12.82 -14.67
C GLU A 148 -4.52 -13.81 -13.86
N HIS A 149 -3.59 -13.30 -13.04
CA HIS A 149 -2.75 -14.10 -12.15
C HIS A 149 -3.46 -14.56 -10.87
N LYS A 150 -4.71 -14.14 -10.62
CA LYS A 150 -5.46 -14.36 -9.37
C LYS A 150 -4.68 -13.87 -8.14
N MET A 151 -3.93 -12.79 -8.29
CA MET A 151 -3.12 -12.18 -7.25
C MET A 151 -3.89 -11.07 -6.58
N ALA A 152 -3.89 -11.03 -5.24
CA ALA A 152 -4.49 -9.95 -4.48
C ALA A 152 -3.68 -8.66 -4.65
N VAL A 153 -4.39 -7.52 -4.68
CA VAL A 153 -3.77 -6.18 -4.76
C VAL A 153 -4.23 -5.35 -3.59
N ARG A 154 -3.27 -4.81 -2.84
CA ARG A 154 -3.50 -3.84 -1.79
C ARG A 154 -3.24 -2.43 -2.33
N GLY A 155 -4.07 -1.45 -1.92
CA GLY A 155 -3.88 -0.05 -2.25
C GLY A 155 -3.25 0.72 -1.08
N TYR A 156 -2.38 1.68 -1.35
CA TYR A 156 -1.95 2.70 -0.40
C TYR A 156 -2.46 4.06 -0.83
N VAL A 157 -2.91 4.88 0.14
CA VAL A 157 -3.19 6.30 -0.06
C VAL A 157 -2.30 7.10 0.89
N SER A 158 -1.34 7.82 0.33
CA SER A 158 -0.45 8.70 1.08
C SER A 158 -1.09 10.06 1.35
N CYS A 159 -0.59 10.77 2.36
CA CYS A 159 -1.01 12.13 2.71
C CYS A 159 -2.50 12.26 3.06
N VAL A 160 -3.04 11.31 3.84
CA VAL A 160 -4.48 11.28 4.13
C VAL A 160 -4.97 12.38 5.07
N VAL A 161 -4.07 12.98 5.86
CA VAL A 161 -4.37 14.07 6.82
C VAL A 161 -3.65 15.35 6.39
N GLY A 162 -2.38 15.24 6.03
CA GLY A 162 -1.55 16.37 5.65
C GLY A 162 -0.50 16.00 4.61
N CYS A 163 -0.14 16.98 3.79
CA CYS A 163 0.86 16.87 2.74
C CYS A 163 2.01 17.85 2.99
N PRO A 164 3.28 17.44 2.82
CA PRO A 164 4.41 18.34 3.03
C PRO A 164 4.52 19.44 1.98
N TYR A 165 3.73 19.37 0.89
CA TYR A 165 3.75 20.35 -0.21
C TYR A 165 2.45 21.16 -0.26
N ASP A 166 1.29 20.53 -0.07
CA ASP A 166 -0.04 21.15 -0.23
C ASP A 166 -0.66 21.58 1.11
N GLY A 167 -0.06 21.16 2.26
CA GLY A 167 -0.62 21.41 3.58
C GLY A 167 -1.75 20.46 3.95
N GLU A 168 -2.83 20.97 4.53
CA GLU A 168 -3.99 20.18 4.97
C GLU A 168 -4.68 19.47 3.79
N VAL A 169 -5.04 18.20 3.99
CA VAL A 169 -5.72 17.38 2.99
C VAL A 169 -7.16 17.11 3.45
N ALA A 170 -8.12 17.53 2.65
CA ALA A 170 -9.53 17.34 2.98
C ALA A 170 -9.90 15.84 2.99
N PRO A 171 -10.69 15.36 3.97
CA PRO A 171 -11.13 13.96 4.03
C PRO A 171 -11.85 13.47 2.77
N SER A 172 -12.49 14.38 2.03
CA SER A 172 -13.13 14.07 0.74
C SER A 172 -12.13 13.62 -0.34
N GLN A 173 -10.91 14.16 -0.35
CA GLN A 173 -9.85 13.75 -1.28
C GLN A 173 -9.39 12.32 -0.96
N THR A 174 -9.09 12.04 0.31
CA THR A 174 -8.74 10.69 0.79
C THR A 174 -9.84 9.69 0.46
N ARG A 175 -11.10 10.04 0.70
CA ARG A 175 -12.26 9.20 0.35
C ARG A 175 -12.31 8.91 -1.15
N SER A 176 -12.17 9.94 -1.98
CA SER A 176 -12.27 9.80 -3.45
C SER A 176 -11.21 8.84 -4.00
N VAL A 177 -9.95 8.99 -3.57
CA VAL A 177 -8.86 8.13 -4.02
C VAL A 177 -9.02 6.70 -3.50
N SER A 178 -9.42 6.55 -2.23
CA SER A 178 -9.67 5.22 -1.64
C SER A 178 -10.79 4.49 -2.38
N GLN A 179 -11.88 5.19 -2.68
CA GLN A 179 -12.99 4.64 -3.43
C GLN A 179 -12.55 4.18 -4.84
N ALA A 180 -11.76 5.00 -5.54
CA ALA A 180 -11.24 4.63 -6.85
C ALA A 180 -10.38 3.36 -6.81
N LEU A 181 -9.51 3.21 -5.80
CA LEU A 181 -8.71 1.99 -5.62
C LEU A 181 -9.57 0.75 -5.36
N PHE A 182 -10.64 0.86 -4.55
CA PHE A 182 -11.59 -0.24 -4.34
C PHE A 182 -12.35 -0.58 -5.63
N GLU A 183 -12.82 0.42 -6.39
CA GLU A 183 -13.52 0.23 -7.66
C GLU A 183 -12.61 -0.43 -8.72
N MET A 184 -11.31 -0.16 -8.69
CA MET A 184 -10.32 -0.85 -9.52
C MET A 184 -10.10 -2.31 -9.13
N GLY A 185 -10.44 -2.70 -7.90
CA GLY A 185 -10.34 -4.07 -7.39
C GLY A 185 -9.30 -4.31 -6.29
N CYS A 186 -8.76 -3.26 -5.66
CA CYS A 186 -8.00 -3.45 -4.43
C CYS A 186 -8.90 -4.03 -3.34
N TYR A 187 -8.45 -5.10 -2.68
CA TYR A 187 -9.25 -5.73 -1.62
C TYR A 187 -9.16 -4.98 -0.29
N GLU A 188 -8.11 -4.20 -0.11
CA GLU A 188 -7.81 -3.41 1.09
C GLU A 188 -7.13 -2.11 0.67
N VAL A 189 -7.43 -1.02 1.37
CA VAL A 189 -6.76 0.28 1.18
C VAL A 189 -6.17 0.73 2.51
N SER A 190 -4.87 0.96 2.53
CA SER A 190 -4.13 1.49 3.67
C SER A 190 -4.07 3.01 3.60
N LEU A 191 -4.43 3.66 4.68
CA LEU A 191 -4.42 5.11 4.83
C LEU A 191 -3.14 5.54 5.53
N GLY A 192 -2.28 6.29 4.82
CA GLY A 192 -0.99 6.72 5.33
C GLY A 192 -0.99 8.18 5.80
N ASP A 193 -0.79 8.39 7.10
CA ASP A 193 -0.40 9.69 7.64
C ASP A 193 1.09 9.91 7.38
N THR A 194 1.42 10.34 6.16
CA THR A 194 2.77 10.35 5.62
C THR A 194 3.75 11.22 6.41
N ILE A 195 3.26 12.25 7.08
CA ILE A 195 4.07 13.19 7.85
C ILE A 195 3.76 13.21 9.36
N GLY A 196 2.88 12.31 9.82
CA GLY A 196 2.60 12.13 11.24
C GLY A 196 1.93 13.32 11.90
N VAL A 197 0.86 13.85 11.31
CA VAL A 197 0.13 15.05 11.81
C VAL A 197 -1.31 14.76 12.21
N GLY A 198 -1.76 13.52 12.12
CA GLY A 198 -3.11 13.06 12.49
C GLY A 198 -3.27 12.62 13.94
#